data_5ce2c8b45248981ff1674dfadc669cd0
#
_entry.id   5ce2c8b45248981ff1674dfadc669cd0
#
_cell.length_a   1.000
_cell.length_b   1.000
_cell.length_c   1.000
_cell.angle_alpha   90.00
_cell.angle_beta   90.00
_cell.angle_gamma   90.00
#
_symmetry.space_group_name_H-M   'P 1'
#
loop_
_entity.id
_entity.type
_entity.pdbx_description
1 polymer ?
#
loop_
_entity_poly.entity_id
_entity_poly.type
_entity_poly.pdbx_seq_one_letter_code
_entity_poly.pdbx_strand_id
1 'polypeptide(L)'
;MVTKERHGIILPTILFFLYIFVFLLTELTVNARSTVLLGSDRVVALYAIGLLCTSLGYACFSLSRRLVKSENSRKLLMIMTAIAYMCCTFCFMYVQTPAIFTASALASLLLFGYIGGFAHYTAALFLFGKGCAGRVIGTAVAAATVLQFLVQNLLVTDTALVISLAMSVVGIIYLAVKPVKDWMFENPLPYESTPTITMKDFIVPMSIQI
;
A
#
# COMPACT_ATOMS: atom_id res chain seq x y z
N MET A 1 22.41 22.21 -5.58
CA MET A 1 22.51 20.83 -5.05
C MET A 1 21.41 20.51 -4.03
N VAL A 2 21.07 21.41 -3.11
CA VAL A 2 20.04 21.23 -2.06
C VAL A 2 18.62 20.95 -2.57
N THR A 3 18.21 21.47 -3.71
CA THR A 3 16.87 21.27 -4.29
C THR A 3 16.63 19.86 -4.81
N LYS A 4 17.67 19.18 -5.35
CA LYS A 4 17.57 17.83 -5.92
C LYS A 4 17.44 16.75 -4.83
N GLU A 5 18.06 16.96 -3.67
CA GLU A 5 17.93 16.05 -2.51
C GLU A 5 16.55 16.15 -1.85
N ARG A 6 15.96 17.36 -1.77
CA ARG A 6 14.62 17.53 -1.20
C ARG A 6 13.54 16.81 -2.01
N HIS A 7 13.58 16.85 -3.34
CA HIS A 7 12.64 16.11 -4.18
C HIS A 7 12.74 14.59 -3.98
N GLY A 8 13.95 14.07 -3.72
CA GLY A 8 14.18 12.64 -3.47
C GLY A 8 13.58 12.11 -2.17
N ILE A 9 13.14 12.98 -1.23
CA ILE A 9 12.51 12.58 0.03
C ILE A 9 10.99 12.83 0.00
N ILE A 10 10.56 13.94 -0.59
CA ILE A 10 9.14 14.37 -0.60
C ILE A 10 8.25 13.37 -1.35
N LEU A 11 8.66 12.93 -2.53
CA LEU A 11 7.84 12.04 -3.36
C LEU A 11 7.55 10.68 -2.69
N PRO A 12 8.57 9.94 -2.17
CA PRO A 12 8.29 8.70 -1.44
C PRO A 12 7.49 8.95 -0.16
N THR A 13 7.64 10.11 0.50
CA THR A 13 6.83 10.47 1.67
C THR A 13 5.35 10.61 1.29
N ILE A 14 5.04 11.34 0.22
CA ILE A 14 3.67 11.51 -0.26
C ILE A 14 3.08 10.17 -0.72
N LEU A 15 3.86 9.36 -1.44
CA LEU A 15 3.41 8.03 -1.88
C LEU A 15 3.07 7.14 -0.68
N PHE A 16 3.96 7.11 0.31
CA PHE A 16 3.75 6.29 1.51
C PHE A 16 2.57 6.80 2.35
N PHE A 17 2.43 8.12 2.47
CA PHE A 17 1.28 8.75 3.11
C PHE A 17 -0.05 8.34 2.43
N LEU A 18 -0.14 8.47 1.10
CA LEU A 18 -1.33 8.08 0.34
C LEU A 18 -1.63 6.59 0.50
N TYR A 19 -0.60 5.74 0.46
CA TYR A 19 -0.74 4.32 0.68
C TYR A 19 -1.33 4.00 2.05
N ILE A 20 -0.77 4.55 3.14
CA ILE A 20 -1.26 4.33 4.50
C ILE A 20 -2.69 4.88 4.66
N PHE A 21 -2.97 6.04 4.09
CA PHE A 21 -4.31 6.62 4.15
C PHE A 21 -5.36 5.74 3.46
N VAL A 22 -5.05 5.22 2.25
CA VAL A 22 -5.92 4.27 1.55
C VAL A 22 -6.09 2.99 2.37
N PHE A 23 -5.02 2.50 3.01
CA PHE A 23 -5.08 1.33 3.89
C PHE A 23 -6.08 1.52 5.02
N LEU A 24 -5.93 2.59 5.78
CA LEU A 24 -6.78 2.89 6.93
C LEU A 24 -8.26 3.07 6.55
N LEU A 25 -8.53 3.75 5.42
CA LEU A 25 -9.90 3.91 4.92
C LEU A 25 -10.50 2.57 4.44
N THR A 26 -9.71 1.75 3.75
CA THR A 26 -10.16 0.43 3.28
C THR A 26 -10.49 -0.48 4.46
N GLU A 27 -9.59 -0.54 5.44
CA GLU A 27 -9.78 -1.33 6.66
C GLU A 27 -11.04 -0.90 7.41
N LEU A 28 -11.22 0.40 7.63
CA LEU A 28 -12.40 0.96 8.27
C LEU A 28 -13.68 0.53 7.55
N THR A 29 -13.69 0.67 6.23
CA THR A 29 -14.86 0.39 5.40
C THR A 29 -15.19 -1.11 5.38
N VAL A 30 -14.18 -1.96 5.20
CA VAL A 30 -14.34 -3.41 5.23
C VAL A 30 -14.85 -3.85 6.60
N ASN A 31 -14.32 -3.29 7.70
CA ASN A 31 -14.77 -3.59 9.05
C ASN A 31 -16.24 -3.23 9.26
N ALA A 32 -16.60 -1.97 8.98
CA ALA A 32 -17.97 -1.49 9.17
C ALA A 32 -18.98 -2.33 8.36
N ARG A 33 -18.67 -2.62 7.10
CA ARG A 33 -19.56 -3.41 6.22
C ARG A 33 -19.61 -4.89 6.59
N SER A 34 -18.47 -5.49 6.95
CA SER A 34 -18.43 -6.91 7.34
C SER A 34 -19.23 -7.19 8.60
N THR A 35 -19.21 -6.28 9.58
CA THR A 35 -20.00 -6.40 10.80
C THR A 35 -21.51 -6.44 10.49
N VAL A 36 -21.96 -5.60 9.55
CA VAL A 36 -23.36 -5.54 9.15
C VAL A 36 -23.79 -6.74 8.30
N LEU A 37 -22.93 -7.19 7.36
CA LEU A 37 -23.31 -8.21 6.38
C LEU A 37 -23.02 -9.65 6.83
N LEU A 38 -21.99 -9.86 7.65
CA LEU A 38 -21.51 -11.20 8.02
C LEU A 38 -21.77 -11.54 9.49
N GLY A 39 -21.96 -10.53 10.33
CA GLY A 39 -22.00 -10.66 11.79
C GLY A 39 -20.60 -10.77 12.42
N SER A 40 -20.50 -10.48 13.71
CA SER A 40 -19.24 -10.39 14.45
C SER A 40 -18.34 -11.62 14.34
N ASP A 41 -18.94 -12.82 14.34
CA ASP A 41 -18.19 -14.08 14.39
C ASP A 41 -17.36 -14.35 13.11
N ARG A 42 -17.82 -13.84 11.96
CA ARG A 42 -17.14 -14.02 10.67
C ARG A 42 -16.15 -12.92 10.35
N VAL A 43 -16.22 -11.79 11.04
CA VAL A 43 -15.33 -10.64 10.81
C VAL A 43 -13.89 -11.03 11.09
N VAL A 44 -13.61 -11.72 12.16
CA VAL A 44 -12.25 -12.16 12.55
C VAL A 44 -11.65 -13.09 11.47
N ALA A 45 -12.45 -14.03 10.97
CA ALA A 45 -12.01 -14.92 9.89
C ALA A 45 -11.73 -14.15 8.60
N LEU A 46 -12.58 -13.18 8.24
CA LEU A 46 -12.37 -12.31 7.08
C LEU A 46 -11.06 -11.53 7.19
N TYR A 47 -10.76 -10.99 8.37
CA TYR A 47 -9.50 -10.29 8.62
C TYR A 47 -8.29 -11.19 8.48
N ALA A 48 -8.32 -12.39 9.08
CA ALA A 48 -7.21 -13.34 8.99
C ALA A 48 -6.92 -13.72 7.53
N ILE A 49 -7.96 -14.04 6.75
CA ILE A 49 -7.83 -14.34 5.32
C ILE A 49 -7.39 -13.09 4.54
N GLY A 50 -7.92 -11.92 4.90
CA GLY A 50 -7.54 -10.63 4.29
C GLY A 50 -6.06 -10.31 4.45
N LEU A 51 -5.48 -10.56 5.64
CA LEU A 51 -4.04 -10.41 5.86
C LEU A 51 -3.21 -11.36 4.99
N LEU A 52 -3.66 -12.60 4.82
CA LEU A 52 -3.02 -13.55 3.90
C LEU A 52 -3.10 -13.05 2.45
N CYS A 53 -4.26 -12.56 2.01
CA CYS A 53 -4.43 -11.97 0.68
C CYS A 53 -3.49 -10.77 0.47
N THR A 54 -3.41 -9.88 1.44
CA THR A 54 -2.50 -8.72 1.38
C THR A 54 -1.04 -9.17 1.29
N SER A 55 -0.63 -10.16 2.09
CA SER A 55 0.73 -10.73 2.05
C SER A 55 1.05 -11.36 0.70
N LEU A 56 0.09 -12.10 0.11
CA LEU A 56 0.22 -12.64 -1.25
C LEU A 56 0.36 -11.52 -2.28
N GLY A 57 -0.38 -10.42 -2.14
CA GLY A 57 -0.25 -9.24 -2.99
C GLY A 57 1.18 -8.66 -2.97
N TYR A 58 1.80 -8.54 -1.80
CA TYR A 58 3.21 -8.14 -1.66
C TYR A 58 4.16 -9.12 -2.39
N ALA A 59 3.94 -10.42 -2.23
CA ALA A 59 4.72 -11.44 -2.92
C ALA A 59 4.56 -11.35 -4.45
N CYS A 60 3.33 -11.12 -4.93
CA CYS A 60 3.03 -10.91 -6.35
C CYS A 60 3.76 -9.68 -6.91
N PHE A 61 3.87 -8.58 -6.17
CA PHE A 61 4.66 -7.43 -6.60
C PHE A 61 6.14 -7.80 -6.78
N SER A 62 6.74 -8.46 -5.81
CA SER A 62 8.13 -8.89 -5.87
C SER A 62 8.40 -9.84 -7.06
N LEU A 63 7.46 -10.76 -7.30
CA LEU A 63 7.52 -11.69 -8.42
C LEU A 63 7.36 -10.98 -9.77
N SER A 64 6.38 -10.08 -9.88
CA SER A 64 6.12 -9.32 -11.11
C SER A 64 7.35 -8.50 -11.54
N ARG A 65 8.09 -7.93 -10.58
CA ARG A 65 9.34 -7.22 -10.87
C ARG A 65 10.43 -8.09 -11.49
N ARG A 66 10.45 -9.38 -11.14
CA ARG A 66 11.42 -10.34 -11.73
C ARG A 66 10.98 -10.78 -13.13
N LEU A 67 9.68 -10.95 -13.34
CA LEU A 67 9.12 -11.46 -14.59
C LEU A 67 8.96 -10.36 -15.65
N VAL A 68 8.47 -9.18 -15.25
CA VAL A 68 8.18 -8.07 -16.17
C VAL A 68 9.42 -7.16 -16.25
N LYS A 69 10.17 -7.26 -17.33
CA LYS A 69 11.42 -6.51 -17.53
C LYS A 69 11.18 -5.08 -18.05
N SER A 70 10.13 -4.88 -18.83
CA SER A 70 9.84 -3.58 -19.45
C SER A 70 9.26 -2.60 -18.43
N GLU A 71 9.82 -1.39 -18.37
CA GLU A 71 9.34 -0.30 -17.53
C GLU A 71 7.87 0.06 -17.82
N ASN A 72 7.53 0.20 -19.10
CA ASN A 72 6.17 0.54 -19.50
C ASN A 72 5.16 -0.54 -19.10
N SER A 73 5.54 -1.81 -19.22
CA SER A 73 4.69 -2.93 -18.78
C SER A 73 4.50 -2.95 -17.27
N ARG A 74 5.50 -2.58 -16.48
CA ARG A 74 5.39 -2.44 -15.02
C ARG A 74 4.45 -1.29 -14.63
N LYS A 75 4.59 -0.12 -15.30
CA LYS A 75 3.68 1.02 -15.11
C LYS A 75 2.24 0.64 -15.46
N LEU A 76 2.04 -0.01 -16.61
CA LEU A 76 0.72 -0.48 -17.03
C LEU A 76 0.13 -1.46 -16.02
N LEU A 77 0.90 -2.44 -15.54
CA LEU A 77 0.47 -3.40 -14.54
C LEU A 77 0.05 -2.70 -13.23
N MET A 78 0.78 -1.68 -12.80
CA MET A 78 0.42 -0.88 -11.63
C MET A 78 -0.90 -0.13 -11.82
N ILE A 79 -1.09 0.50 -12.98
CA ILE A 79 -2.35 1.20 -13.32
C ILE A 79 -3.52 0.21 -13.33
N MET A 80 -3.37 -0.92 -13.99
CA MET A 80 -4.41 -1.95 -14.06
C MET A 80 -4.76 -2.51 -12.68
N THR A 81 -3.75 -2.73 -11.83
CA THR A 81 -3.95 -3.16 -10.44
C THR A 81 -4.73 -2.11 -9.63
N ALA A 82 -4.39 -0.84 -9.78
CA ALA A 82 -5.07 0.24 -9.08
C ALA A 82 -6.54 0.42 -9.55
N ILE A 83 -6.79 0.30 -10.86
CA ILE A 83 -8.15 0.31 -11.41
C ILE A 83 -8.95 -0.89 -10.90
N ALA A 84 -8.37 -2.10 -10.95
CA ALA A 84 -9.03 -3.32 -10.45
C ALA A 84 -9.32 -3.20 -8.94
N TYR A 85 -8.40 -2.64 -8.14
CA TYR A 85 -8.62 -2.34 -6.74
C TYR A 85 -9.83 -1.42 -6.54
N MET A 86 -9.94 -0.33 -7.32
CA MET A 86 -11.09 0.58 -7.24
C MET A 86 -12.40 -0.11 -7.62
N CYS A 87 -12.40 -0.93 -8.68
CA CYS A 87 -13.58 -1.72 -9.06
C CYS A 87 -14.03 -2.67 -7.94
N CYS A 88 -13.10 -3.39 -7.31
CA CYS A 88 -13.40 -4.25 -6.16
C CYS A 88 -13.92 -3.44 -4.97
N THR A 89 -13.35 -2.26 -4.72
CA THR A 89 -13.78 -1.34 -3.66
C THR A 89 -15.20 -0.87 -3.89
N PHE A 90 -15.53 -0.41 -5.10
CA PHE A 90 -16.91 -0.06 -5.45
C PHE A 90 -17.86 -1.25 -5.26
N CYS A 91 -17.43 -2.43 -5.68
CA CYS A 91 -18.24 -3.63 -5.54
C CYS A 91 -18.57 -3.92 -4.07
N PHE A 92 -17.56 -3.99 -3.18
CA PHE A 92 -17.82 -4.31 -1.78
C PHE A 92 -18.52 -3.17 -1.01
N MET A 93 -18.39 -1.91 -1.45
CA MET A 93 -19.09 -0.78 -0.83
C MET A 93 -20.61 -0.84 -1.02
N TYR A 94 -21.07 -1.24 -2.20
CA TYR A 94 -22.49 -1.13 -2.58
C TYR A 94 -23.23 -2.46 -2.63
N VAL A 95 -22.54 -3.61 -2.72
CA VAL A 95 -23.17 -4.92 -2.76
C VAL A 95 -23.79 -5.28 -1.40
N GLN A 96 -24.94 -5.97 -1.44
CA GLN A 96 -25.63 -6.46 -0.24
C GLN A 96 -25.49 -7.97 -0.04
N THR A 97 -24.98 -8.68 -1.06
CA THR A 97 -24.81 -10.13 -1.02
C THR A 97 -23.52 -10.50 -0.27
N PRO A 98 -23.59 -11.25 0.85
CA PRO A 98 -22.41 -11.58 1.67
C PRO A 98 -21.27 -12.25 0.89
N ALA A 99 -21.62 -13.16 -0.06
CA ALA A 99 -20.61 -13.86 -0.86
C ALA A 99 -19.85 -12.93 -1.80
N ILE A 100 -20.56 -12.02 -2.50
CA ILE A 100 -19.94 -11.06 -3.42
C ILE A 100 -19.13 -10.01 -2.62
N PHE A 101 -19.67 -9.57 -1.48
CA PHE A 101 -18.94 -8.70 -0.55
C PHE A 101 -17.61 -9.33 -0.13
N THR A 102 -17.63 -10.57 0.37
CA THR A 102 -16.43 -11.26 0.83
C THR A 102 -15.41 -11.43 -0.30
N ALA A 103 -15.85 -11.86 -1.48
CA ALA A 103 -14.97 -12.06 -2.64
C ALA A 103 -14.32 -10.73 -3.08
N SER A 104 -15.10 -9.66 -3.20
CA SER A 104 -14.60 -8.34 -3.61
C SER A 104 -13.70 -7.69 -2.56
N ALA A 105 -14.01 -7.85 -1.26
CA ALA A 105 -13.17 -7.37 -0.17
C ALA A 105 -11.81 -8.10 -0.14
N LEU A 106 -11.78 -9.42 -0.26
CA LEU A 106 -10.53 -10.19 -0.32
C LEU A 106 -9.71 -9.87 -1.58
N ALA A 107 -10.38 -9.74 -2.74
CA ALA A 107 -9.71 -9.31 -3.96
C ALA A 107 -9.12 -7.91 -3.84
N SER A 108 -9.83 -6.96 -3.24
CA SER A 108 -9.31 -5.61 -2.99
C SER A 108 -8.10 -5.62 -2.07
N LEU A 109 -8.09 -6.43 -1.01
CA LEU A 109 -6.96 -6.56 -0.09
C LEU A 109 -5.72 -7.18 -0.76
N LEU A 110 -5.92 -8.17 -1.65
CA LEU A 110 -4.82 -8.73 -2.45
C LEU A 110 -4.21 -7.68 -3.38
N LEU A 111 -5.05 -6.96 -4.14
CA LEU A 111 -4.60 -5.91 -5.04
C LEU A 111 -3.95 -4.75 -4.27
N PHE A 112 -4.50 -4.43 -3.11
CA PHE A 112 -3.92 -3.44 -2.20
C PHE A 112 -2.53 -3.87 -1.69
N GLY A 113 -2.35 -5.14 -1.39
CA GLY A 113 -1.03 -5.71 -1.05
C GLY A 113 -0.01 -5.51 -2.17
N TYR A 114 -0.42 -5.65 -3.44
CA TYR A 114 0.45 -5.36 -4.58
C TYR A 114 0.86 -3.88 -4.62
N ILE A 115 -0.09 -2.96 -4.42
CA ILE A 115 0.17 -1.51 -4.30
C ILE A 115 1.10 -1.22 -3.12
N GLY A 116 0.92 -1.92 -2.01
CA GLY A 116 1.77 -1.82 -0.83
C GLY A 116 3.21 -2.26 -1.08
N GLY A 117 3.39 -3.37 -1.81
CA GLY A 117 4.71 -3.81 -2.25
C GLY A 117 5.47 -2.73 -3.02
N PHE A 118 4.75 -2.04 -3.91
CA PHE A 118 5.26 -0.90 -4.64
C PHE A 118 5.66 0.29 -3.73
N ALA A 119 4.78 0.70 -2.82
CA ALA A 119 5.03 1.82 -1.92
C ALA A 119 6.22 1.56 -0.99
N HIS A 120 6.29 0.36 -0.40
CA HIS A 120 7.39 -0.02 0.49
C HIS A 120 8.72 -0.16 -0.25
N TYR A 121 8.70 -0.77 -1.45
CA TYR A 121 9.89 -0.85 -2.27
C TYR A 121 10.45 0.53 -2.62
N THR A 122 9.58 1.46 -2.98
CA THR A 122 9.96 2.83 -3.28
C THR A 122 10.54 3.53 -2.06
N ALA A 123 9.87 3.42 -0.92
CA ALA A 123 10.36 3.98 0.33
C ALA A 123 11.75 3.40 0.68
N ALA A 124 11.94 2.09 0.57
CA ALA A 124 13.22 1.45 0.81
C ALA A 124 14.31 1.98 -0.14
N LEU A 125 14.02 2.05 -1.44
CA LEU A 125 14.98 2.50 -2.45
C LEU A 125 15.47 3.94 -2.22
N PHE A 126 14.54 4.86 -1.91
CA PHE A 126 14.86 6.29 -1.80
C PHE A 126 15.33 6.72 -0.42
N LEU A 127 14.99 5.98 0.62
CA LEU A 127 15.34 6.32 2.00
C LEU A 127 16.54 5.52 2.52
N PHE A 128 16.95 4.47 1.79
CA PHE A 128 18.11 3.68 2.19
C PHE A 128 19.37 4.53 2.30
N GLY A 129 20.11 4.37 3.37
CA GLY A 129 21.36 5.10 3.63
C GLY A 129 21.22 6.57 4.01
N LYS A 130 20.02 7.17 4.01
CA LYS A 130 19.83 8.61 4.31
C LYS A 130 19.67 8.93 5.79
N GLY A 131 19.57 7.94 6.67
CA GLY A 131 19.38 8.14 8.12
C GLY A 131 18.07 8.83 8.53
N CYS A 132 17.15 9.12 7.58
CA CYS A 132 15.88 9.80 7.82
C CYS A 132 14.64 8.91 7.63
N ALA A 133 14.82 7.64 7.29
CA ALA A 133 13.71 6.73 6.94
C ALA A 133 12.64 6.66 8.05
N GLY A 134 13.04 6.50 9.29
CA GLY A 134 12.09 6.44 10.42
C GLY A 134 11.26 7.71 10.58
N ARG A 135 11.88 8.89 10.40
CA ARG A 135 11.15 10.18 10.46
C ARG A 135 10.17 10.32 9.31
N VAL A 136 10.56 9.95 8.10
CA VAL A 136 9.72 10.03 6.90
C VAL A 136 8.51 9.10 7.03
N ILE A 137 8.74 7.85 7.38
CA ILE A 137 7.68 6.86 7.56
C ILE A 137 6.77 7.27 8.72
N GLY A 138 7.33 7.64 9.86
CA GLY A 138 6.57 8.07 11.03
C GLY A 138 5.69 9.29 10.77
N THR A 139 6.21 10.31 10.08
CA THR A 139 5.41 11.49 9.67
C THR A 139 4.31 11.12 8.68
N ALA A 140 4.58 10.25 7.72
CA ALA A 140 3.58 9.81 6.75
C ALA A 140 2.44 9.05 7.43
N VAL A 141 2.76 8.13 8.34
CA VAL A 141 1.77 7.38 9.13
C VAL A 141 0.95 8.31 10.01
N ALA A 142 1.59 9.20 10.77
CA ALA A 142 0.90 10.14 11.65
C ALA A 142 -0.05 11.05 10.86
N ALA A 143 0.40 11.63 9.74
CA ALA A 143 -0.43 12.47 8.90
C ALA A 143 -1.61 11.69 8.28
N ALA A 144 -1.40 10.46 7.84
CA ALA A 144 -2.45 9.59 7.29
C ALA A 144 -3.50 9.26 8.35
N THR A 145 -3.09 8.95 9.58
CA THR A 145 -4.00 8.67 10.71
C THR A 145 -4.83 9.89 11.07
N VAL A 146 -4.21 11.07 11.14
CA VAL A 146 -4.94 12.33 11.41
C VAL A 146 -5.94 12.61 10.30
N LEU A 147 -5.55 12.47 9.03
CA LEU A 147 -6.46 12.69 7.91
C LEU A 147 -7.60 11.68 7.88
N GLN A 148 -7.31 10.40 8.16
CA GLN A 148 -8.33 9.36 8.26
C GLN A 148 -9.35 9.68 9.37
N PHE A 149 -8.88 10.11 10.54
CA PHE A 149 -9.75 10.54 11.64
C PHE A 149 -10.64 11.71 11.23
N LEU A 150 -10.10 12.72 10.53
CA LEU A 150 -10.87 13.85 10.04
C LEU A 150 -11.93 13.40 9.01
N VAL A 151 -11.55 12.57 8.05
CA VAL A 151 -12.48 12.05 7.02
C VAL A 151 -13.59 11.24 7.68
N GLN A 152 -13.27 10.39 8.63
CA GLN A 152 -14.24 9.56 9.33
C GLN A 152 -15.26 10.35 10.12
N ASN A 153 -14.87 11.47 10.72
CA ASN A 153 -15.72 12.27 11.58
C ASN A 153 -16.43 13.42 10.85
N LEU A 154 -15.87 13.92 9.75
CA LEU A 154 -16.42 15.04 9.00
C LEU A 154 -17.18 14.60 7.73
N LEU A 155 -16.78 13.49 7.12
CA LEU A 155 -17.34 12.99 5.88
C LEU A 155 -18.06 11.64 6.13
N VAL A 156 -19.19 11.69 6.80
CA VAL A 156 -19.94 10.52 7.30
C VAL A 156 -20.64 9.71 6.18
N THR A 157 -20.53 10.12 4.91
CA THR A 157 -21.23 9.45 3.80
C THR A 157 -20.33 8.46 3.07
N ASP A 158 -20.89 7.31 2.66
CA ASP A 158 -20.20 6.30 1.84
C ASP A 158 -19.61 6.91 0.56
N THR A 159 -20.34 7.84 -0.07
CA THR A 159 -19.89 8.56 -1.26
C THR A 159 -18.62 9.37 -1.00
N ALA A 160 -18.54 10.07 0.13
CA ALA A 160 -17.36 10.86 0.48
C ALA A 160 -16.14 9.98 0.76
N LEU A 161 -16.34 8.81 1.40
CA LEU A 161 -15.28 7.81 1.60
C LEU A 161 -14.76 7.28 0.26
N VAL A 162 -15.65 6.93 -0.66
CA VAL A 162 -15.27 6.46 -2.01
C VAL A 162 -14.53 7.53 -2.79
N ILE A 163 -14.97 8.79 -2.74
CA ILE A 163 -14.27 9.90 -3.40
C ILE A 163 -12.86 10.07 -2.81
N SER A 164 -12.73 10.02 -1.48
CA SER A 164 -11.44 10.14 -0.80
C SER A 164 -10.48 9.01 -1.19
N LEU A 165 -10.98 7.77 -1.28
CA LEU A 165 -10.23 6.62 -1.77
C LEU A 165 -9.82 6.80 -3.23
N ALA A 166 -10.76 7.19 -4.11
CA ALA A 166 -10.49 7.39 -5.53
C ALA A 166 -9.43 8.47 -5.78
N MET A 167 -9.53 9.61 -5.12
CA MET A 167 -8.55 10.69 -5.21
C MET A 167 -7.16 10.25 -4.76
N SER A 168 -7.08 9.48 -3.68
CA SER A 168 -5.82 8.94 -3.16
C SER A 168 -5.19 7.92 -4.12
N VAL A 169 -6.00 7.04 -4.68
CA VAL A 169 -5.54 6.05 -5.69
C VAL A 169 -5.07 6.74 -6.96
N VAL A 170 -5.78 7.76 -7.43
CA VAL A 170 -5.32 8.61 -8.57
C VAL A 170 -3.99 9.27 -8.25
N GLY A 171 -3.80 9.75 -7.02
CA GLY A 171 -2.51 10.28 -6.55
C GLY A 171 -1.40 9.23 -6.59
N ILE A 172 -1.66 8.00 -6.16
CA ILE A 172 -0.71 6.87 -6.24
C ILE A 172 -0.36 6.56 -7.70
N ILE A 173 -1.36 6.47 -8.59
CA ILE A 173 -1.14 6.24 -10.02
C ILE A 173 -0.29 7.37 -10.63
N TYR A 174 -0.64 8.61 -10.33
CA TYR A 174 0.11 9.77 -10.83
C TYR A 174 1.58 9.69 -10.42
N LEU A 175 1.85 9.40 -9.15
CA LEU A 175 3.22 9.24 -8.65
C LEU A 175 3.92 8.04 -9.27
N ALA A 176 3.21 6.95 -9.56
CA ALA A 176 3.75 5.76 -10.19
C ALA A 176 4.18 5.99 -11.66
N VAL A 177 3.43 6.82 -12.38
CA VAL A 177 3.65 7.06 -13.81
C VAL A 177 4.60 8.22 -14.08
N LYS A 178 4.75 9.13 -13.11
CA LYS A 178 5.58 10.33 -13.26
C LYS A 178 7.01 9.96 -13.69
N PRO A 179 7.51 10.53 -14.80
CA PRO A 179 8.86 10.28 -15.29
C PRO A 179 9.88 11.03 -14.42
N VAL A 180 10.28 10.41 -13.34
CA VAL A 180 11.40 10.88 -12.52
C VAL A 180 12.58 9.97 -12.83
N LYS A 181 13.69 10.55 -13.24
CA LYS A 181 14.92 9.80 -13.48
C LYS A 181 15.29 9.03 -12.22
N ASP A 182 15.62 7.76 -12.39
CA ASP A 182 15.92 6.82 -11.29
C ASP A 182 14.68 6.44 -10.43
N TRP A 183 13.47 6.59 -11.00
CA TRP A 183 12.23 6.24 -10.33
C TRP A 183 11.93 4.75 -10.52
N MET A 184 11.43 4.14 -9.49
CA MET A 184 10.84 2.84 -9.19
C MET A 184 10.90 1.69 -10.18
N PHE A 185 10.84 1.95 -11.48
CA PHE A 185 10.74 0.91 -12.49
C PHE A 185 12.06 0.66 -13.21
N GLU A 186 13.09 1.46 -12.92
CA GLU A 186 14.42 1.20 -13.44
C GLU A 186 14.98 -0.13 -12.87
N ASN A 187 15.86 -0.75 -13.61
CA ASN A 187 16.52 -1.97 -13.17
C ASN A 187 17.17 -1.71 -11.80
N PRO A 188 17.13 -2.68 -10.90
CA PRO A 188 17.85 -2.55 -9.65
C PRO A 188 19.30 -2.18 -9.95
N LEU A 189 19.85 -1.26 -9.18
CA LEU A 189 21.28 -0.97 -9.16
C LEU A 189 22.04 -2.31 -9.19
N PRO A 190 23.15 -2.43 -9.95
CA PRO A 190 23.94 -3.64 -9.94
C PRO A 190 24.16 -3.99 -8.46
N TYR A 191 23.85 -5.22 -8.13
CA TYR A 191 23.93 -5.79 -6.80
C TYR A 191 25.39 -5.66 -6.31
N GLU A 192 25.74 -4.53 -5.76
CA GLU A 192 26.91 -4.45 -4.91
C GLU A 192 26.62 -5.41 -3.77
N SER A 193 27.47 -6.40 -3.61
CA SER A 193 27.35 -7.50 -2.67
C SER A 193 26.79 -7.00 -1.34
N THR A 194 25.48 -7.11 -1.16
CA THR A 194 24.90 -6.92 0.17
C THR A 194 25.57 -7.93 1.07
N PRO A 195 26.08 -7.53 2.22
CA PRO A 195 26.59 -8.47 3.19
C PRO A 195 25.52 -9.54 3.38
N THR A 196 25.93 -10.80 3.25
CA THR A 196 25.01 -11.92 3.38
C THR A 196 24.43 -11.84 4.79
N ILE A 197 23.18 -11.33 4.91
CA ILE A 197 22.50 -11.27 6.19
C ILE A 197 22.29 -12.71 6.62
N THR A 198 23.04 -13.14 7.62
CA THR A 198 22.93 -14.49 8.17
C THR A 198 21.74 -14.55 9.13
N MET A 199 21.17 -15.73 9.32
CA MET A 199 20.10 -15.93 10.32
C MET A 199 20.49 -15.39 11.70
N LYS A 200 21.77 -15.35 12.04
CA LYS A 200 22.28 -14.76 13.29
C LYS A 200 22.02 -13.27 13.42
N ASP A 201 22.03 -12.53 12.30
CA ASP A 201 21.79 -11.08 12.29
C ASP A 201 20.33 -10.73 12.60
N PHE A 202 19.40 -11.70 12.46
CA PHE A 202 17.99 -11.57 12.87
C PHE A 202 17.74 -12.03 14.30
N ILE A 203 18.44 -13.06 14.78
CA ILE A 203 18.19 -13.66 16.09
C ILE A 203 18.72 -12.77 17.23
N VAL A 204 19.88 -12.13 17.03
CA VAL A 204 20.51 -11.29 18.05
C VAL A 204 19.65 -10.07 18.45
N PRO A 205 19.04 -9.29 17.52
CA PRO A 205 18.15 -8.18 17.92
C PRO A 205 16.85 -8.63 18.59
N MET A 206 16.32 -9.83 18.25
CA MET A 206 15.11 -10.33 18.88
C MET A 206 15.33 -10.82 20.32
N SER A 207 16.53 -11.31 20.64
CA SER A 207 16.86 -11.78 21.99
C SER A 207 17.18 -10.66 22.98
N ILE A 208 17.32 -9.43 22.53
CA ILE A 208 17.57 -8.23 23.38
C ILE A 208 16.25 -7.54 23.80
N GLN A 209 15.10 -7.96 23.22
CA GLN A 209 13.79 -7.36 23.51
C GLN A 209 12.94 -8.18 24.52
N ILE A 210 13.51 -9.20 25.17
CA ILE A 210 12.92 -9.97 26.27
C ILE A 210 13.64 -9.57 27.56
#